data_de03ce7916ad5e47ae935aa1068b48d3
#
_entry.id   de03ce7916ad5e47ae935aa1068b48d3
#
_cell.length_a   1.000
_cell.length_b   1.000
_cell.length_c   1.000
_cell.angle_alpha   90.00
_cell.angle_beta   90.00
_cell.angle_gamma   90.00
#
_symmetry.space_group_name_H-M   'P 1'
#
loop_
_entity.id
_entity.type
_entity.pdbx_description
1 polymer ?
#
loop_
_entity_poly.entity_id
_entity_poly.type
_entity_poly.pdbx_seq_one_letter_code
_entity_poly.pdbx_strand_id
1 'polypeptide(L)'
;GIGVGACMTTLTVFHVLSGDPLPGKSGRVFNVQLDAEPMRGYKPDEDPVLQLTRFDAEQLLREAHGSRQVMMTGGFVPVEPDGQSAFFSSARYTSADFFAMFEAPFLFGTGWTAADDTAQARVVVLSSDNNERLFGGGDSRGKTVILRGKEFRVLGVLKPWRPVPHF
;
A
#
# COMPACT_ATOMS: atom_id res chain seq x y z
N GLY A 1 36.93 24.36 7.94
CA GLY A 1 35.62 24.80 7.41
C GLY A 1 34.87 23.75 6.58
N ILE A 2 35.58 22.74 6.05
CA ILE A 2 34.95 21.71 5.16
C ILE A 2 34.12 20.69 5.97
N GLY A 3 34.50 20.35 7.20
CA GLY A 3 33.82 19.36 8.03
C GLY A 3 32.44 19.76 8.49
N VAL A 4 32.18 21.03 8.76
CA VAL A 4 30.89 21.55 9.22
C VAL A 4 29.87 21.57 8.07
N GLY A 5 30.30 21.91 6.86
CA GLY A 5 29.44 21.89 5.68
C GLY A 5 28.96 20.50 5.31
N ALA A 6 29.86 19.49 5.35
CA ALA A 6 29.50 18.11 5.07
C ALA A 6 28.54 17.53 6.12
N CYS A 7 28.72 17.85 7.40
CA CYS A 7 27.86 17.42 8.48
C CYS A 7 26.45 18.03 8.38
N MET A 8 26.37 19.31 8.04
CA MET A 8 25.08 20.01 7.82
C MET A 8 24.32 19.43 6.63
N THR A 9 25.01 19.14 5.52
CA THR A 9 24.38 18.56 4.33
C THR A 9 23.86 17.16 4.63
N THR A 10 24.62 16.34 5.33
CA THR A 10 24.22 14.97 5.71
C THR A 10 23.02 14.98 6.66
N LEU A 11 23.02 15.87 7.66
CA LEU A 11 21.88 16.04 8.58
C LEU A 11 20.62 16.53 7.86
N THR A 12 20.75 17.44 6.91
CA THR A 12 19.61 17.95 6.14
C THR A 12 19.03 16.85 5.24
N VAL A 13 19.87 16.06 4.57
CA VAL A 13 19.44 14.92 3.74
C VAL A 13 18.77 13.86 4.62
N PHE A 14 19.33 13.54 5.78
CA PHE A 14 18.74 12.60 6.72
C PHE A 14 17.39 13.10 7.25
N HIS A 15 17.26 14.37 7.57
CA HIS A 15 16.01 14.99 8.02
C HIS A 15 14.93 14.97 6.93
N VAL A 16 15.29 15.23 5.67
CA VAL A 16 14.36 15.14 4.53
C VAL A 16 13.93 13.70 4.25
N LEU A 17 14.85 12.72 4.41
CA LEU A 17 14.55 11.29 4.20
C LEU A 17 13.82 10.66 5.38
N SER A 18 13.98 11.19 6.60
CA SER A 18 13.29 10.76 7.81
C SER A 18 12.06 11.61 8.15
N GLY A 19 11.63 12.47 7.22
CA GLY A 19 10.41 13.27 7.38
C GLY A 19 9.20 12.40 7.67
N ASP A 20 8.30 12.91 8.51
CA ASP A 20 7.06 12.22 8.88
C ASP A 20 6.22 11.93 7.63
N PRO A 21 6.01 10.65 7.24
CA PRO A 21 5.28 10.28 6.03
C PRO A 21 3.79 10.62 6.10
N LEU A 22 3.28 10.83 7.31
CA LEU A 22 1.89 11.16 7.59
C LEU A 22 1.83 12.32 8.61
N PRO A 23 2.12 13.57 8.18
CA PRO A 23 2.13 14.70 9.08
C PRO A 23 0.85 14.80 9.90
N GLY A 24 1.00 14.78 11.23
CA GLY A 24 -0.12 14.79 12.18
C GLY A 24 -0.80 13.43 12.44
N LYS A 25 -0.37 12.34 11.83
CA LYS A 25 -0.92 10.99 12.04
C LYS A 25 0.10 9.94 12.48
N SER A 26 1.40 10.15 12.29
CA SER A 26 2.45 9.17 12.58
C SER A 26 2.41 8.67 14.02
N GLY A 27 2.12 9.53 14.99
CA GLY A 27 1.95 9.14 16.38
C GLY A 27 0.67 8.33 16.68
N ARG A 28 -0.16 8.04 15.67
CA ARG A 28 -1.44 7.35 15.77
C ARG A 28 -1.55 6.14 14.86
N VAL A 29 -0.52 5.90 14.03
CA VAL A 29 -0.42 4.74 13.16
C VAL A 29 0.60 3.78 13.75
N PHE A 30 0.18 2.55 13.99
CA PHE A 30 1.00 1.50 14.58
C PHE A 30 1.07 0.31 13.63
N ASN A 31 2.26 -0.25 13.50
CA ASN A 31 2.44 -1.54 12.83
C ASN A 31 2.32 -2.64 13.89
N VAL A 32 1.36 -3.54 13.71
CA VAL A 32 1.15 -4.67 14.61
C VAL A 32 2.10 -5.78 14.20
N GLN A 33 2.90 -6.24 15.15
CA GLN A 33 3.82 -7.36 15.00
C GLN A 33 3.44 -8.44 15.99
N LEU A 34 3.58 -9.70 15.59
CA LEU A 34 3.45 -10.86 16.47
C LEU A 34 4.80 -11.58 16.51
N ASP A 35 5.27 -11.83 17.71
CA ASP A 35 6.39 -12.71 17.91
C ASP A 35 5.87 -14.16 17.84
N ALA A 36 6.00 -14.74 16.65
CA ALA A 36 5.62 -16.12 16.36
C ALA A 36 6.78 -17.11 16.50
N GLU A 37 7.95 -16.68 16.95
CA GLU A 37 9.13 -17.50 17.10
C GLU A 37 8.92 -18.52 18.23
N PRO A 38 9.24 -19.81 18.00
CA PRO A 38 9.20 -20.81 19.05
C PRO A 38 10.22 -20.47 20.15
N MET A 39 9.91 -20.76 21.40
CA MET A 39 10.75 -20.46 22.58
C MET A 39 12.24 -20.87 22.42
N ARG A 40 12.55 -21.88 21.58
CA ARG A 40 13.91 -22.35 21.30
C ARG A 40 14.73 -21.43 20.39
N GLY A 41 14.10 -20.49 19.71
CA GLY A 41 14.73 -19.52 18.80
C GLY A 41 14.64 -18.08 19.32
N TYR A 42 13.94 -17.85 20.41
CA TYR A 42 13.71 -16.51 20.96
C TYR A 42 15.03 -15.84 21.36
N LYS A 43 15.26 -14.68 20.78
CA LYS A 43 16.36 -13.77 21.10
C LYS A 43 15.76 -12.46 21.59
N PRO A 44 15.94 -12.11 22.87
CA PRO A 44 15.26 -11.00 23.50
C PRO A 44 15.62 -9.62 22.90
N ASP A 45 16.68 -9.53 22.11
CA ASP A 45 17.19 -8.28 21.52
C ASP A 45 16.95 -8.22 19.99
N GLU A 46 16.28 -9.19 19.38
CA GLU A 46 15.92 -9.18 17.95
C GLU A 46 14.44 -8.78 17.80
N ASP A 47 14.19 -7.88 16.83
CA ASP A 47 12.82 -7.52 16.47
C ASP A 47 12.08 -8.74 15.90
N PRO A 48 10.79 -8.92 16.25
CA PRO A 48 9.98 -10.01 15.70
C PRO A 48 9.83 -9.87 14.18
N VAL A 49 9.53 -10.98 13.51
CA VAL A 49 9.31 -11.00 12.07
C VAL A 49 8.25 -9.98 11.66
N LEU A 50 8.59 -9.10 10.73
CA LEU A 50 7.76 -7.96 10.32
C LEU A 50 6.44 -8.35 9.61
N GLN A 51 6.25 -9.64 9.29
CA GLN A 51 5.10 -10.11 8.53
C GLN A 51 4.23 -11.02 9.39
N LEU A 52 2.95 -10.69 9.42
CA LEU A 52 1.91 -11.58 9.95
C LEU A 52 1.54 -12.66 8.93
N THR A 53 1.10 -13.82 9.39
CA THR A 53 0.40 -14.73 8.49
C THR A 53 -0.94 -14.09 8.08
N ARG A 54 -1.48 -14.52 6.94
CA ARG A 54 -2.80 -14.06 6.50
C ARG A 54 -3.88 -14.35 7.55
N PHE A 55 -3.80 -15.50 8.19
CA PHE A 55 -4.74 -15.92 9.23
C PHE A 55 -4.72 -14.93 10.42
N ASP A 56 -3.53 -14.61 10.93
CA ASP A 56 -3.38 -13.68 12.07
C ASP A 56 -3.88 -12.29 11.71
N ALA A 57 -3.54 -11.77 10.52
CA ALA A 57 -3.99 -10.48 10.06
C ALA A 57 -5.52 -10.42 9.90
N GLU A 58 -6.15 -11.46 9.37
CA GLU A 58 -7.62 -11.54 9.26
C GLU A 58 -8.30 -11.65 10.62
N GLN A 59 -7.68 -12.31 11.61
CA GLN A 59 -8.20 -12.37 12.98
C GLN A 59 -8.14 -11.00 13.65
N LEU A 60 -6.99 -10.33 13.60
CA LEU A 60 -6.82 -8.97 14.13
C LEU A 60 -7.81 -7.98 13.51
N LEU A 61 -8.06 -8.09 12.21
CA LEU A 61 -9.07 -7.28 11.53
C LEU A 61 -10.49 -7.52 12.09
N ARG A 62 -10.83 -8.76 12.38
CA ARG A 62 -12.15 -9.13 12.94
C ARG A 62 -12.33 -8.67 14.38
N GLU A 63 -11.27 -8.69 15.18
CA GLU A 63 -11.32 -8.24 16.58
C GLU A 63 -11.48 -6.73 16.70
N ALA A 64 -11.14 -5.97 15.68
CA ALA A 64 -11.42 -4.54 15.55
C ALA A 64 -10.96 -3.68 16.74
N HIS A 65 -9.76 -3.91 17.27
CA HIS A 65 -9.22 -3.16 18.41
C HIS A 65 -8.82 -1.71 18.06
N GLY A 66 -8.59 -1.41 16.79
CA GLY A 66 -8.26 -0.06 16.32
C GLY A 66 -9.48 0.68 15.78
N SER A 67 -9.47 2.01 15.84
CA SER A 67 -10.49 2.84 15.18
C SER A 67 -10.51 2.69 13.67
N ARG A 68 -9.38 2.36 13.06
CA ARG A 68 -9.18 1.90 11.68
C ARG A 68 -8.10 0.86 11.65
N GLN A 69 -8.30 -0.15 10.82
CA GLN A 69 -7.34 -1.24 10.67
C GLN A 69 -7.18 -1.60 9.21
N VAL A 70 -5.93 -1.75 8.80
CA VAL A 70 -5.59 -2.09 7.42
C VAL A 70 -4.73 -3.34 7.42
N MET A 71 -5.19 -4.35 6.70
CA MET A 71 -4.35 -5.45 6.27
C MET A 71 -3.81 -5.13 4.89
N MET A 72 -2.51 -5.25 4.69
CA MET A 72 -1.91 -5.01 3.38
C MET A 72 -0.70 -5.88 3.13
N THR A 73 -0.46 -6.19 1.85
CA THR A 73 0.76 -6.84 1.38
C THR A 73 1.15 -6.34 0.01
N GLY A 74 2.44 -6.28 -0.26
CA GLY A 74 2.97 -5.94 -1.57
C GLY A 74 3.14 -7.17 -2.46
N GLY A 75 3.22 -6.97 -3.75
CA GLY A 75 3.50 -8.03 -4.72
C GLY A 75 3.57 -7.52 -6.14
N PHE A 76 3.82 -8.45 -7.07
CA PHE A 76 3.78 -8.19 -8.50
C PHE A 76 2.59 -8.92 -9.10
N VAL A 77 1.92 -8.26 -10.04
CA VAL A 77 0.78 -8.84 -10.74
C VAL A 77 1.01 -8.75 -12.25
N PRO A 78 0.83 -9.84 -13.00
CA PRO A 78 0.79 -9.77 -14.45
C PRO A 78 -0.46 -9.02 -14.89
N VAL A 79 -0.25 -8.02 -15.72
CA VAL A 79 -1.28 -7.20 -16.36
C VAL A 79 -1.34 -7.58 -17.83
N GLU A 80 -2.51 -7.89 -18.31
CA GLU A 80 -2.77 -8.31 -19.69
C GLU A 80 -3.63 -7.25 -20.38
N PRO A 81 -3.01 -6.20 -20.95
CA PRO A 81 -3.76 -5.16 -21.64
C PRO A 81 -4.25 -5.66 -23.00
N ASP A 82 -5.41 -5.18 -23.42
CA ASP A 82 -5.94 -5.48 -24.74
C ASP A 82 -5.04 -4.90 -25.83
N GLY A 83 -4.68 -5.74 -26.81
CA GLY A 83 -3.86 -5.36 -27.96
C GLY A 83 -2.38 -5.00 -27.66
N GLN A 84 -1.89 -5.25 -26.44
CA GLN A 84 -0.51 -4.98 -26.05
C GLN A 84 0.12 -6.21 -25.37
N SER A 85 1.45 -6.23 -25.29
CA SER A 85 2.15 -7.29 -24.57
C SER A 85 1.89 -7.22 -23.06
N ALA A 86 1.68 -8.37 -22.45
CA ALA A 86 1.56 -8.47 -21.00
C ALA A 86 2.81 -7.95 -20.27
N PHE A 87 2.63 -7.39 -19.10
CA PHE A 87 3.72 -6.90 -18.28
C PHE A 87 3.46 -7.13 -16.78
N PHE A 88 4.50 -7.09 -15.97
CA PHE A 88 4.37 -7.13 -14.52
C PHE A 88 4.29 -5.71 -13.94
N SER A 89 3.35 -5.51 -13.04
CA SER A 89 3.23 -4.26 -12.28
C SER A 89 3.33 -4.54 -10.79
N SER A 90 3.95 -3.62 -10.05
CA SER A 90 3.85 -3.63 -8.58
C SER A 90 2.39 -3.45 -8.18
N ALA A 91 1.96 -4.19 -7.19
CA ALA A 91 0.61 -4.10 -6.66
C ALA A 91 0.62 -4.10 -5.13
N ARG A 92 -0.36 -3.43 -4.56
CA ARG A 92 -0.70 -3.49 -3.14
C ARG A 92 -2.05 -4.17 -2.99
N TYR A 93 -2.06 -5.29 -2.30
CA TYR A 93 -3.30 -5.94 -1.87
C TYR A 93 -3.64 -5.39 -0.49
N THR A 94 -4.83 -4.83 -0.33
CA THR A 94 -5.17 -4.14 0.92
C THR A 94 -6.67 -4.19 1.20
N SER A 95 -7.04 -3.96 2.46
CA SER A 95 -8.44 -3.74 2.86
C SER A 95 -8.88 -2.29 2.62
N ALA A 96 -10.19 -2.05 2.60
CA ALA A 96 -10.80 -0.76 2.20
C ALA A 96 -10.34 0.44 3.02
N ASP A 97 -10.07 0.27 4.31
CA ASP A 97 -9.62 1.34 5.19
C ASP A 97 -8.27 1.97 4.80
N PHE A 98 -7.51 1.31 3.92
CA PHE A 98 -6.25 1.82 3.38
C PHE A 98 -6.39 3.24 2.83
N PHE A 99 -7.40 3.47 2.01
CA PHE A 99 -7.55 4.75 1.33
C PHE A 99 -7.78 5.90 2.29
N ALA A 100 -8.59 5.68 3.32
CA ALA A 100 -8.88 6.69 4.33
C ALA A 100 -7.77 6.81 5.39
N MET A 101 -7.09 5.71 5.73
CA MET A 101 -6.00 5.72 6.71
C MET A 101 -4.80 6.51 6.17
N PHE A 102 -4.43 6.27 4.92
CA PHE A 102 -3.26 6.88 4.28
C PHE A 102 -3.60 8.10 3.43
N GLU A 103 -4.85 8.56 3.44
CA GLU A 103 -5.31 9.73 2.67
C GLU A 103 -4.91 9.65 1.18
N ALA A 104 -5.08 8.46 0.60
CA ALA A 104 -4.69 8.18 -0.77
C ALA A 104 -5.30 9.22 -1.73
N PRO A 105 -4.48 9.97 -2.49
CA PRO A 105 -4.97 11.07 -3.32
C PRO A 105 -5.56 10.55 -4.62
N PHE A 106 -6.86 10.73 -4.84
CA PHE A 106 -7.52 10.33 -6.08
C PHE A 106 -7.48 11.44 -7.13
N LEU A 107 -7.19 11.07 -8.38
CA LEU A 107 -7.38 11.89 -9.56
C LEU A 107 -8.82 11.70 -10.08
N PHE A 108 -9.28 10.45 -10.14
CA PHE A 108 -10.63 10.05 -10.52
C PHE A 108 -11.16 8.99 -9.57
N GLY A 109 -12.43 9.05 -9.26
CA GLY A 109 -13.14 8.02 -8.50
C GLY A 109 -12.76 7.94 -7.03
N THR A 110 -12.88 6.74 -6.49
CA THR A 110 -12.68 6.43 -5.07
C THR A 110 -12.04 5.05 -4.89
N GLY A 111 -11.65 4.72 -3.64
CA GLY A 111 -11.33 3.35 -3.26
C GLY A 111 -12.59 2.45 -3.20
N TRP A 112 -12.38 1.18 -3.00
CA TRP A 112 -13.45 0.23 -2.71
C TRP A 112 -13.91 0.34 -1.27
N THR A 113 -15.03 -0.29 -0.97
CA THR A 113 -15.71 -0.25 0.33
C THR A 113 -15.48 -1.54 1.12
N ALA A 114 -15.81 -1.52 2.42
CA ALA A 114 -15.82 -2.72 3.24
C ALA A 114 -16.80 -3.80 2.72
N ALA A 115 -17.87 -3.40 2.05
CA ALA A 115 -18.77 -4.34 1.39
C ALA A 115 -18.11 -5.03 0.20
N ASP A 116 -17.27 -4.32 -0.56
CA ASP A 116 -16.47 -4.90 -1.64
C ASP A 116 -15.44 -5.91 -1.10
N ASP A 117 -14.80 -5.60 0.04
CA ASP A 117 -13.90 -6.54 0.74
C ASP A 117 -14.65 -7.82 1.13
N THR A 118 -15.80 -7.69 1.76
CA THR A 118 -16.62 -8.82 2.19
C THR A 118 -17.10 -9.66 1.01
N ALA A 119 -17.48 -9.03 -0.08
CA ALA A 119 -17.91 -9.67 -1.32
C ALA A 119 -16.74 -10.23 -2.15
N GLN A 120 -15.50 -9.96 -1.75
CA GLN A 120 -14.30 -10.26 -2.55
C GLN A 120 -14.44 -9.74 -3.99
N ALA A 121 -14.97 -8.52 -4.13
CA ALA A 121 -15.25 -7.90 -5.41
C ALA A 121 -13.96 -7.74 -6.23
N ARG A 122 -14.05 -8.03 -7.53
CA ARG A 122 -12.93 -7.86 -8.46
C ARG A 122 -12.85 -6.40 -8.90
N VAL A 123 -12.27 -5.58 -8.04
CA VAL A 123 -12.10 -4.14 -8.25
C VAL A 123 -10.64 -3.75 -8.09
N VAL A 124 -10.26 -2.65 -8.74
CA VAL A 124 -8.89 -2.14 -8.71
C VAL A 124 -8.90 -0.61 -8.73
N VAL A 125 -7.91 -0.05 -8.06
CA VAL A 125 -7.53 1.37 -8.17
C VAL A 125 -6.17 1.41 -8.85
N LEU A 126 -6.05 2.20 -9.91
CA LEU A 126 -4.83 2.31 -10.68
C LEU A 126 -3.95 3.45 -10.17
N SER A 127 -2.63 3.28 -10.26
CA SER A 127 -1.71 4.40 -10.21
C SER A 127 -1.84 5.25 -11.47
N SER A 128 -1.43 6.53 -11.42
CA SER A 128 -1.37 7.39 -12.60
C SER A 128 -0.58 6.77 -13.75
N ASP A 129 0.57 6.17 -13.44
CA ASP A 129 1.47 5.58 -14.44
C ASP A 129 0.82 4.36 -15.14
N ASN A 130 0.15 3.50 -14.36
CA ASN A 130 -0.58 2.37 -14.94
C ASN A 130 -1.80 2.81 -15.74
N ASN A 131 -2.50 3.86 -15.28
CA ASN A 131 -3.61 4.43 -16.01
C ASN A 131 -3.16 5.04 -17.35
N GLU A 132 -2.04 5.76 -17.34
CA GLU A 132 -1.44 6.30 -18.57
C GLU A 132 -1.09 5.17 -19.55
N ARG A 133 -0.39 4.14 -19.05
CA ARG A 133 0.05 3.00 -19.86
C ARG A 133 -1.10 2.21 -20.45
N LEU A 134 -2.18 2.00 -19.67
CA LEU A 134 -3.31 1.14 -20.07
C LEU A 134 -4.37 1.88 -20.87
N PHE A 135 -4.61 3.16 -20.54
CA PHE A 135 -5.77 3.90 -21.00
C PHE A 135 -5.46 5.32 -21.49
N GLY A 136 -4.18 5.71 -21.56
CA GLY A 136 -3.77 7.04 -22.04
C GLY A 136 -4.06 8.19 -21.06
N GLY A 137 -4.17 7.91 -19.75
CA GLY A 137 -4.22 8.92 -18.69
C GLY A 137 -5.58 9.58 -18.41
N GLY A 138 -6.60 9.28 -19.20
CA GLY A 138 -7.95 9.78 -18.98
C GLY A 138 -8.70 9.10 -17.84
N ASP A 139 -9.96 9.46 -17.63
CA ASP A 139 -10.84 8.81 -16.65
C ASP A 139 -11.16 7.38 -17.11
N SER A 140 -10.59 6.42 -16.43
CA SER A 140 -10.76 4.99 -16.72
C SER A 140 -11.73 4.27 -15.79
N ARG A 141 -12.48 5.00 -14.98
CA ARG A 141 -13.50 4.39 -14.09
C ARG A 141 -14.51 3.58 -14.91
N GLY A 142 -14.83 2.40 -14.39
CA GLY A 142 -15.76 1.46 -15.04
C GLY A 142 -15.15 0.63 -16.15
N LYS A 143 -13.93 0.96 -16.63
CA LYS A 143 -13.20 0.11 -17.57
C LYS A 143 -12.72 -1.17 -16.87
N THR A 144 -12.41 -2.18 -17.67
CA THR A 144 -11.91 -3.47 -17.20
C THR A 144 -10.42 -3.61 -17.47
N VAL A 145 -9.70 -4.19 -16.55
CA VAL A 145 -8.31 -4.61 -16.70
C VAL A 145 -8.18 -6.09 -16.36
N ILE A 146 -7.39 -6.83 -17.12
CA ILE A 146 -7.14 -8.25 -16.88
C ILE A 146 -5.89 -8.39 -16.02
N LEU A 147 -6.06 -8.95 -14.82
CA LEU A 147 -5.00 -9.25 -13.87
C LEU A 147 -5.02 -10.75 -13.57
N ARG A 148 -3.90 -11.43 -13.81
CA ARG A 148 -3.80 -12.90 -13.65
C ARG A 148 -4.93 -13.66 -14.37
N GLY A 149 -5.25 -13.26 -15.59
CA GLY A 149 -6.31 -13.88 -16.39
C GLY A 149 -7.75 -13.64 -15.86
N LYS A 150 -7.94 -12.69 -14.94
CA LYS A 150 -9.26 -12.34 -14.39
C LYS A 150 -9.57 -10.87 -14.63
N GLU A 151 -10.82 -10.58 -14.93
CA GLU A 151 -11.30 -9.21 -15.13
C GLU A 151 -11.50 -8.48 -13.79
N PHE A 152 -10.97 -7.27 -13.71
CA PHE A 152 -11.14 -6.35 -12.59
C PHE A 152 -11.69 -5.03 -13.10
N ARG A 153 -12.68 -4.48 -12.41
CA ARG A 153 -13.26 -3.18 -12.73
C ARG A 153 -12.46 -2.06 -12.06
N VAL A 154 -12.11 -1.06 -12.81
CA VAL A 154 -11.44 0.15 -12.32
C VAL A 154 -12.46 1.03 -11.55
N LEU A 155 -12.20 1.29 -10.28
CA LEU A 155 -13.01 2.18 -9.43
C LEU A 155 -12.43 3.58 -9.34
N GLY A 156 -11.13 3.72 -9.44
CA GLY A 156 -10.46 4.99 -9.32
C GLY A 156 -9.04 4.97 -9.86
N VAL A 157 -8.51 6.17 -9.99
CA VAL A 157 -7.12 6.42 -10.39
C VAL A 157 -6.50 7.35 -9.36
N LEU A 158 -5.35 7.00 -8.84
CA LEU A 158 -4.58 7.85 -7.93
C LEU A 158 -3.84 8.93 -8.71
N LYS A 159 -3.68 10.09 -8.08
CA LYS A 159 -2.67 11.08 -8.49
C LYS A 159 -1.28 10.46 -8.39
N PRO A 160 -0.26 11.04 -9.05
CA PRO A 160 1.12 10.65 -8.77
C PRO A 160 1.36 10.69 -7.25
N TRP A 161 1.61 9.52 -6.67
CA TRP A 161 1.73 9.37 -5.23
C TRP A 161 2.87 8.42 -4.89
N ARG A 162 3.81 8.94 -4.15
CA ARG A 162 4.95 8.16 -3.64
C ARG A 162 4.97 8.34 -2.13
N PRO A 163 4.28 7.47 -1.39
CA PRO A 163 4.31 7.52 0.06
C PRO A 163 5.74 7.30 0.57
N VAL A 164 6.12 8.06 1.60
CA VAL A 164 7.40 7.92 2.30
C VAL A 164 7.08 7.74 3.78
N PRO A 165 7.55 6.67 4.45
CA PRO A 165 8.28 5.52 3.89
C PRO A 165 7.42 4.70 2.92
N HIS A 166 8.06 3.86 2.12
CA HIS A 166 7.35 2.86 1.34
C HIS A 166 6.70 1.85 2.29
N PHE A 167 5.38 1.75 2.22
CA PHE A 167 4.64 0.74 2.98
C PHE A 167 4.77 -0.63 2.33
#